data_eeb41fe647030d33d37e4e138285cd94
#
_entry.id   eeb41fe647030d33d37e4e138285cd94
#
_cell.length_a   1.000
_cell.length_b   1.000
_cell.length_c   1.000
_cell.angle_alpha   90.00
_cell.angle_beta   90.00
_cell.angle_gamma   90.00
#
_symmetry.space_group_name_H-M   'P 1'
#
loop_
_entity.id
_entity.type
_entity.pdbx_description
1 polymer ?
#
loop_
_entity_poly.entity_id
_entity_poly.type
_entity_poly.pdbx_seq_one_letter_code
_entity_poly.pdbx_strand_id
1 'polypeptide(L)'
;AGMMEIPWVVMHPFKLQYTYGIDVERAMNLKYFISLIPLLKEHHVGGCVENLYEGVGGRITEGTCADPQDAIYYVDTLNQLAGEELFGCCLDTGHMELTHREPADYIRQVGKRLKILHMHENDAIGDLHQMPYTFGSKPEDGVDWEDFRKALDEIGFDGTLSFETFPCVNSFPRGAREEVLRTIREIGKEILLEN
;
A
#
# COMPACT_ATOMS: atom_id res chain seq x y z
N ALA A 1 0.63 -6.76 -17.42
CA ALA A 1 0.77 -5.33 -17.24
C ALA A 1 1.25 -4.68 -18.56
N GLY A 2 2.47 -4.92 -19.04
CA GLY A 2 3.02 -4.23 -20.22
C GLY A 2 2.13 -4.27 -21.46
N MET A 3 1.55 -5.42 -21.82
CA MET A 3 0.61 -5.52 -22.95
C MET A 3 -0.69 -4.71 -22.76
N MET A 4 -1.01 -4.31 -21.54
CA MET A 4 -2.19 -3.50 -21.20
C MET A 4 -1.81 -2.05 -20.89
N GLU A 5 -0.55 -1.67 -21.12
CA GLU A 5 -0.02 -0.35 -20.85
C GLU A 5 -0.20 0.09 -19.37
N ILE A 6 -0.22 -0.88 -18.44
CA ILE A 6 -0.26 -0.63 -17.01
C ILE A 6 1.16 -0.34 -16.54
N PRO A 7 1.44 0.88 -16.01
CA PRO A 7 2.81 1.30 -15.74
C PRO A 7 3.43 0.65 -14.51
N TRP A 8 2.62 0.24 -13.52
CA TRP A 8 3.09 -0.28 -12.25
C TRP A 8 2.35 -1.56 -11.86
N VAL A 9 3.05 -2.49 -11.22
CA VAL A 9 2.48 -3.69 -10.58
C VAL A 9 2.86 -3.72 -9.11
N VAL A 10 1.94 -4.14 -8.27
CA VAL A 10 2.22 -4.33 -6.84
C VAL A 10 2.90 -5.67 -6.62
N MET A 11 3.87 -5.68 -5.74
CA MET A 11 4.64 -6.86 -5.38
C MET A 11 4.78 -6.94 -3.87
N HIS A 12 4.34 -8.06 -3.30
CA HIS A 12 4.59 -8.34 -1.90
C HIS A 12 6.04 -8.74 -1.68
N PRO A 13 6.74 -8.14 -0.70
CA PRO A 13 7.98 -8.69 -0.23
C PRO A 13 7.76 -10.02 0.50
N PHE A 14 8.78 -10.87 0.55
CA PHE A 14 8.74 -12.04 1.42
C PHE A 14 8.75 -11.61 2.89
N LYS A 15 7.87 -12.23 3.66
CA LYS A 15 7.87 -12.14 5.12
C LYS A 15 8.59 -13.37 5.67
N LEU A 16 9.66 -13.18 6.43
CA LEU A 16 10.31 -14.26 7.15
C LEU A 16 9.87 -14.24 8.61
N GLN A 17 9.94 -15.40 9.26
CA GLN A 17 9.75 -15.41 10.71
C GLN A 17 10.79 -14.49 11.37
N TYR A 18 10.36 -13.66 12.31
CA TYR A 18 11.19 -12.66 12.99
C TYR A 18 12.51 -13.23 13.57
N THR A 19 12.56 -14.55 13.83
CA THR A 19 13.75 -15.26 14.33
C THR A 19 14.90 -15.28 13.33
N TYR A 20 14.64 -15.07 12.03
CA TYR A 20 15.70 -14.97 11.02
C TYR A 20 16.42 -13.61 11.05
N GLY A 21 15.78 -12.59 11.58
CA GLY A 21 16.30 -11.23 11.64
C GLY A 21 16.12 -10.46 10.33
N ILE A 22 16.03 -9.13 10.48
CA ILE A 22 15.74 -8.20 9.39
C ILE A 22 16.80 -8.22 8.28
N ASP A 23 18.07 -8.45 8.60
CA ASP A 23 19.14 -8.46 7.59
C ASP A 23 19.00 -9.64 6.61
N VAL A 24 18.55 -10.80 7.10
CA VAL A 24 18.29 -11.97 6.27
C VAL A 24 17.08 -11.74 5.37
N GLU A 25 16.03 -11.16 5.92
CA GLU A 25 14.82 -10.81 5.18
C GLU A 25 15.13 -9.79 4.08
N ARG A 26 15.87 -8.72 4.41
CA ARG A 26 16.32 -7.72 3.44
C ARG A 26 17.14 -8.33 2.31
N ALA A 27 18.10 -9.17 2.65
CA ALA A 27 18.95 -9.83 1.65
C ALA A 27 18.15 -10.73 0.71
N MET A 28 17.16 -11.47 1.23
CA MET A 28 16.26 -12.29 0.43
C MET A 28 15.39 -11.46 -0.50
N ASN A 29 14.76 -10.42 0.02
CA ASN A 29 13.90 -9.54 -0.75
C ASN A 29 14.67 -8.80 -1.85
N LEU A 30 15.84 -8.25 -1.52
CA LEU A 30 16.71 -7.63 -2.53
C LEU A 30 17.08 -8.63 -3.64
N LYS A 31 17.48 -9.85 -3.29
CA LYS A 31 17.80 -10.87 -4.28
C LYS A 31 16.62 -11.17 -5.21
N TYR A 32 15.42 -11.27 -4.64
CA TYR A 32 14.20 -11.50 -5.39
C TYR A 32 13.91 -10.34 -6.36
N PHE A 33 13.81 -9.11 -5.85
CA PHE A 33 13.49 -7.94 -6.66
C PHE A 33 14.55 -7.63 -7.73
N ILE A 34 15.84 -7.82 -7.41
CA ILE A 34 16.93 -7.67 -8.39
C ILE A 34 16.73 -8.65 -9.57
N SER A 35 16.27 -9.88 -9.29
CA SER A 35 16.02 -10.86 -10.35
C SER A 35 14.91 -10.46 -11.31
N LEU A 36 14.02 -9.54 -10.91
CA LEU A 36 12.92 -9.04 -11.72
C LEU A 36 13.31 -7.84 -12.61
N ILE A 37 14.43 -7.16 -12.31
CA ILE A 37 14.85 -5.97 -13.07
C ILE A 37 14.87 -6.19 -14.59
N PRO A 38 15.46 -7.27 -15.14
CA PRO A 38 15.46 -7.48 -16.58
C PRO A 38 14.06 -7.60 -17.18
N LEU A 39 13.15 -8.32 -16.48
CA LEU A 39 11.78 -8.52 -16.92
C LEU A 39 10.96 -7.22 -16.87
N LEU A 40 11.09 -6.46 -15.80
CA LEU A 40 10.39 -5.18 -15.64
C LEU A 40 10.82 -4.20 -16.74
N LYS A 41 12.12 -4.12 -17.06
CA LYS A 41 12.65 -3.30 -18.15
C LYS A 41 12.16 -3.75 -19.51
N GLU A 42 12.20 -5.06 -19.80
CA GLU A 42 11.75 -5.61 -21.09
C GLU A 42 10.27 -5.28 -21.36
N HIS A 43 9.45 -5.26 -20.32
CA HIS A 43 8.01 -5.00 -20.45
C HIS A 43 7.60 -3.55 -20.14
N HIS A 44 8.54 -2.66 -19.85
CA HIS A 44 8.30 -1.26 -19.50
C HIS A 44 7.29 -1.11 -18.35
N VAL A 45 7.45 -1.91 -17.30
CA VAL A 45 6.58 -1.94 -16.12
C VAL A 45 7.43 -1.72 -14.88
N GLY A 46 7.01 -0.82 -14.01
CA GLY A 46 7.62 -0.66 -12.70
C GLY A 46 7.01 -1.60 -11.65
N GLY A 47 7.76 -1.88 -10.59
CA GLY A 47 7.31 -2.69 -9.46
C GLY A 47 7.14 -1.85 -8.20
N CYS A 48 5.98 -1.93 -7.54
CA CYS A 48 5.74 -1.26 -6.26
C CYS A 48 5.82 -2.26 -5.11
N VAL A 49 6.69 -1.98 -4.16
CA VAL A 49 6.81 -2.78 -2.94
C VAL A 49 5.76 -2.31 -1.95
N GLU A 50 4.98 -3.24 -1.43
CA GLU A 50 3.87 -2.95 -0.52
C GLU A 50 4.30 -3.08 0.94
N ASN A 51 3.76 -2.20 1.81
CA ASN A 51 3.90 -2.33 3.25
C ASN A 51 3.01 -3.46 3.77
N LEU A 52 3.56 -4.31 4.62
CA LEU A 52 2.87 -5.49 5.13
C LEU A 52 2.81 -5.50 6.66
N TYR A 53 1.84 -6.22 7.20
CA TYR A 53 1.83 -6.63 8.60
C TYR A 53 2.27 -8.10 8.74
N GLU A 54 2.60 -8.52 9.95
CA GLU A 54 2.92 -9.92 10.27
C GLU A 54 2.16 -10.41 11.51
N GLY A 55 1.74 -11.67 11.47
CA GLY A 55 1.13 -12.34 12.61
C GLY A 55 2.15 -13.16 13.40
N VAL A 56 2.42 -12.79 14.64
CA VAL A 56 3.36 -13.51 15.52
C VAL A 56 2.67 -13.89 16.83
N GLY A 57 2.54 -15.18 17.09
CA GLY A 57 1.98 -15.67 18.35
C GLY A 57 0.56 -15.18 18.65
N GLY A 58 -0.28 -15.00 17.62
CA GLY A 58 -1.64 -14.50 17.72
C GLY A 58 -1.74 -12.97 17.89
N ARG A 59 -0.67 -12.25 17.67
CA ARG A 59 -0.61 -10.78 17.65
C ARG A 59 -0.23 -10.30 16.26
N ILE A 60 -0.75 -9.14 15.89
CA ILE A 60 -0.30 -8.42 14.70
C ILE A 60 0.88 -7.54 15.08
N THR A 61 1.88 -7.53 14.23
CA THR A 61 3.09 -6.71 14.35
C THR A 61 3.45 -6.12 12.99
N GLU A 62 4.38 -5.19 12.98
CA GLU A 62 4.95 -4.67 11.75
C GLU A 62 5.60 -5.78 10.94
N GLY A 63 5.27 -5.83 9.65
CA GLY A 63 5.92 -6.65 8.65
C GLY A 63 6.89 -5.85 7.80
N THR A 64 7.37 -6.47 6.73
CA THR A 64 8.29 -5.83 5.77
C THR A 64 7.67 -4.56 5.20
N CYS A 65 8.45 -3.48 5.14
CA CYS A 65 8.04 -2.15 4.65
C CYS A 65 6.93 -1.47 5.45
N ALA A 66 6.51 -1.97 6.61
CA ALA A 66 5.63 -1.23 7.52
C ALA A 66 6.32 0.05 8.02
N ASP A 67 7.62 -0.01 8.27
CA ASP A 67 8.44 1.18 8.51
C ASP A 67 8.76 1.87 7.18
N PRO A 68 8.46 3.17 7.00
CA PRO A 68 8.75 3.89 5.76
C PRO A 68 10.25 3.89 5.42
N GLN A 69 11.15 3.83 6.40
CA GLN A 69 12.59 3.78 6.15
C GLN A 69 13.02 2.47 5.51
N ASP A 70 12.31 1.37 5.81
CA ASP A 70 12.55 0.07 5.17
C ASP A 70 12.11 0.10 3.70
N ALA A 71 10.93 0.64 3.42
CA ALA A 71 10.43 0.84 2.06
C ALA A 71 11.36 1.73 1.21
N ILE A 72 11.81 2.86 1.78
CA ILE A 72 12.78 3.78 1.15
C ILE A 72 14.09 3.03 0.84
N TYR A 73 14.59 2.24 1.79
CA TYR A 73 15.81 1.45 1.59
C TYR A 73 15.69 0.50 0.40
N TYR A 74 14.59 -0.25 0.28
CA TYR A 74 14.37 -1.14 -0.86
C TYR A 74 14.29 -0.37 -2.16
N VAL A 75 13.41 0.62 -2.24
CA VAL A 75 13.15 1.37 -3.48
C VAL A 75 14.41 2.08 -3.98
N ASP A 76 15.13 2.78 -3.11
CA ASP A 76 16.34 3.51 -3.50
C ASP A 76 17.46 2.56 -3.92
N THR A 77 17.67 1.46 -3.19
CA THR A 77 18.69 0.47 -3.54
C THR A 77 18.38 -0.18 -4.90
N LEU A 78 17.13 -0.56 -5.12
CA LEU A 78 16.71 -1.22 -6.36
C LEU A 78 16.79 -0.27 -7.57
N ASN A 79 16.39 0.98 -7.41
CA ASN A 79 16.48 2.00 -8.48
C ASN A 79 17.94 2.33 -8.80
N GLN A 80 18.79 2.41 -7.79
CA GLN A 80 20.24 2.58 -8.02
C GLN A 80 20.83 1.41 -8.82
N LEU A 81 20.46 0.17 -8.50
CA LEU A 81 20.91 -1.02 -9.21
C LEU A 81 20.31 -1.12 -10.62
N ALA A 82 19.08 -0.69 -10.80
CA ALA A 82 18.43 -0.63 -12.10
C ALA A 82 19.00 0.49 -12.99
N GLY A 83 19.56 1.56 -12.40
CA GLY A 83 20.04 2.74 -13.13
C GLY A 83 18.90 3.67 -13.62
N GLU A 84 17.69 3.45 -13.16
CA GLU A 84 16.48 4.23 -13.50
C GLU A 84 15.39 4.05 -12.44
N GLU A 85 14.33 4.87 -12.50
CA GLU A 85 13.14 4.71 -11.65
C GLU A 85 12.32 3.51 -12.15
N LEU A 86 12.52 2.34 -11.55
CA LEU A 86 11.87 1.08 -11.89
C LEU A 86 11.06 0.51 -10.72
N PHE A 87 11.32 0.97 -9.51
CA PHE A 87 10.63 0.56 -8.29
C PHE A 87 10.03 1.76 -7.58
N GLY A 88 8.87 1.53 -6.96
CA GLY A 88 8.16 2.48 -6.13
C GLY A 88 7.56 1.81 -4.91
N CYS A 89 6.82 2.58 -4.11
CA CYS A 89 6.05 2.10 -2.97
C CYS A 89 4.58 1.94 -3.35
N CYS A 90 3.95 0.89 -2.84
CA CYS A 90 2.52 0.79 -2.67
C CYS A 90 2.22 0.97 -1.18
N LEU A 91 1.33 1.89 -0.85
CA LEU A 91 0.82 2.05 0.51
C LEU A 91 -0.54 1.39 0.63
N ASP A 92 -0.62 0.38 1.49
CA ASP A 92 -1.87 -0.21 1.95
C ASP A 92 -2.27 0.44 3.29
N THR A 93 -3.44 1.12 3.28
CA THR A 93 -3.93 1.88 4.44
C THR A 93 -4.40 0.97 5.57
N GLY A 94 -5.03 -0.14 5.25
CA GLY A 94 -5.50 -1.09 6.27
C GLY A 94 -4.35 -1.82 6.96
N HIS A 95 -3.24 -2.07 6.27
CA HIS A 95 -2.02 -2.59 6.89
C HIS A 95 -1.39 -1.58 7.86
N MET A 96 -1.50 -0.27 7.58
CA MET A 96 -1.06 0.77 8.51
C MET A 96 -1.88 0.73 9.81
N GLU A 97 -3.21 0.61 9.71
CA GLU A 97 -4.07 0.48 10.89
C GLU A 97 -3.72 -0.76 11.73
N LEU A 98 -3.49 -1.91 11.09
CA LEU A 98 -3.08 -3.14 11.76
C LEU A 98 -1.74 -3.03 12.49
N THR A 99 -0.86 -2.17 12.01
CA THR A 99 0.45 -1.93 12.62
C THR A 99 0.48 -0.68 13.50
N HIS A 100 -0.68 -0.02 13.71
CA HIS A 100 -0.83 1.21 14.49
C HIS A 100 0.09 2.34 14.02
N ARG A 101 0.26 2.46 12.71
CA ARG A 101 1.00 3.53 12.07
C ARG A 101 0.07 4.46 11.31
N GLU A 102 0.39 5.74 11.30
CA GLU A 102 -0.37 6.76 10.58
C GLU A 102 -0.02 6.76 9.09
N PRO A 103 -0.98 6.53 8.18
CA PRO A 103 -0.72 6.55 6.74
C PRO A 103 -0.15 7.88 6.24
N ALA A 104 -0.62 9.02 6.78
CA ALA A 104 -0.14 10.35 6.40
C ALA A 104 1.35 10.54 6.69
N ASP A 105 1.83 10.08 7.83
CA ASP A 105 3.25 10.15 8.18
C ASP A 105 4.11 9.27 7.26
N TYR A 106 3.59 8.11 6.89
CA TYR A 106 4.25 7.24 5.92
C TYR A 106 4.37 7.92 4.56
N ILE A 107 3.29 8.52 4.06
CA ILE A 107 3.23 9.23 2.77
C ILE A 107 4.29 10.35 2.73
N ARG A 108 4.35 11.19 3.77
CA ARG A 108 5.33 12.28 3.85
C ARG A 108 6.76 11.77 3.79
N GLN A 109 7.05 10.64 4.43
CA GLN A 109 8.40 10.07 4.47
C GLN A 109 8.80 9.43 3.15
N VAL A 110 7.96 8.61 2.54
CA VAL A 110 8.29 7.94 1.26
C VAL A 110 8.28 8.92 0.09
N GLY A 111 7.49 10.00 0.19
CA GLY A 111 7.44 11.06 -0.80
C GLY A 111 7.09 10.55 -2.19
N LYS A 112 7.79 11.04 -3.22
CA LYS A 112 7.55 10.69 -4.64
C LYS A 112 7.81 9.23 -5.01
N ARG A 113 8.31 8.41 -4.09
CA ARG A 113 8.42 6.96 -4.27
C ARG A 113 7.06 6.28 -4.24
N LEU A 114 6.05 6.93 -3.66
CA LEU A 114 4.67 6.43 -3.64
C LEU A 114 4.08 6.47 -5.05
N LYS A 115 3.62 5.32 -5.55
CA LYS A 115 3.05 5.16 -6.90
C LYS A 115 1.64 4.59 -6.88
N ILE A 116 1.33 3.77 -5.88
CA ILE A 116 0.04 3.10 -5.75
C ILE A 116 -0.45 3.22 -4.32
N LEU A 117 -1.76 3.40 -4.19
CA LEU A 117 -2.50 3.31 -2.93
C LEU A 117 -3.44 2.11 -3.00
N HIS A 118 -3.34 1.21 -2.03
CA HIS A 118 -4.37 0.24 -1.70
C HIS A 118 -5.20 0.79 -0.56
N MET A 119 -6.44 1.12 -0.86
CA MET A 119 -7.30 1.82 0.10
C MET A 119 -8.40 0.91 0.60
N HIS A 120 -8.37 0.69 1.87
CA HIS A 120 -9.41 0.05 2.66
C HIS A 120 -9.22 0.40 4.13
N GLU A 121 -10.17 0.01 4.96
CA GLU A 121 -10.16 0.24 6.40
C GLU A 121 -10.29 -1.08 7.14
N ASN A 122 -9.65 -1.17 8.30
CA ASN A 122 -9.69 -2.30 9.22
C ASN A 122 -10.12 -1.83 10.62
N ASP A 123 -10.40 -2.77 11.50
CA ASP A 123 -10.74 -2.50 12.92
C ASP A 123 -9.49 -2.55 13.84
N ALA A 124 -8.29 -2.45 13.29
CA ALA A 124 -7.00 -2.64 13.96
C ALA A 124 -6.81 -4.04 14.61
N ILE A 125 -7.68 -5.01 14.31
CA ILE A 125 -7.64 -6.38 14.82
C ILE A 125 -7.50 -7.40 13.69
N GLY A 126 -8.24 -7.20 12.60
CA GLY A 126 -8.29 -8.11 11.48
C GLY A 126 -8.17 -7.40 10.16
N ASP A 127 -7.66 -8.12 9.16
CA ASP A 127 -7.55 -7.62 7.79
C ASP A 127 -8.90 -7.77 7.08
N LEU A 128 -9.78 -6.79 7.27
CA LEU A 128 -11.19 -6.87 6.92
C LEU A 128 -11.55 -6.30 5.56
N HIS A 129 -10.68 -5.47 4.98
CA HIS A 129 -10.89 -4.82 3.68
C HIS A 129 -12.24 -4.13 3.54
N GLN A 130 -12.58 -3.28 4.53
CA GLN A 130 -13.81 -2.51 4.50
C GLN A 130 -13.60 -1.18 3.75
N MET A 131 -14.70 -0.55 3.33
CA MET A 131 -14.62 0.78 2.71
C MET A 131 -14.19 1.82 3.75
N PRO A 132 -13.49 2.88 3.35
CA PRO A 132 -13.16 3.99 4.24
C PRO A 132 -14.38 4.55 4.98
N TYR A 133 -14.19 5.03 6.19
CA TYR A 133 -15.24 5.51 7.12
C TYR A 133 -16.15 4.42 7.70
N THR A 134 -15.81 3.12 7.56
CA THR A 134 -16.62 2.04 8.14
C THR A 134 -16.49 1.99 9.66
N PHE A 135 -15.28 2.15 10.20
CA PHE A 135 -15.02 1.99 11.63
C PHE A 135 -14.98 3.30 12.38
N GLY A 136 -14.77 4.41 11.71
CA GLY A 136 -14.79 5.70 12.35
C GLY A 136 -14.87 6.85 11.37
N SER A 137 -15.58 7.91 11.81
CA SER A 137 -15.62 9.19 11.11
C SER A 137 -14.67 10.22 11.75
N LYS A 138 -13.96 9.81 12.80
CA LYS A 138 -13.05 10.66 13.54
C LYS A 138 -11.64 10.08 13.50
N PRO A 139 -10.61 10.95 13.46
CA PRO A 139 -9.22 10.50 13.38
C PRO A 139 -8.79 9.53 14.50
N GLU A 140 -9.38 9.66 15.70
CA GLU A 140 -9.09 8.79 16.83
C GLU A 140 -9.69 7.38 16.73
N ASP A 141 -10.62 7.16 15.80
CA ASP A 141 -11.33 5.89 15.63
C ASP A 141 -10.85 5.08 14.41
N GLY A 142 -10.03 5.69 13.51
CA GLY A 142 -9.56 5.08 12.28
C GLY A 142 -8.52 5.94 11.57
N VAL A 143 -8.46 5.87 10.24
CA VAL A 143 -7.54 6.70 9.45
C VAL A 143 -7.98 8.17 9.45
N ASP A 144 -7.07 9.08 9.74
CA ASP A 144 -7.29 10.51 9.50
C ASP A 144 -7.24 10.83 7.99
N TRP A 145 -8.39 10.67 7.33
CA TRP A 145 -8.50 10.89 5.88
C TRP A 145 -8.24 12.35 5.47
N GLU A 146 -8.42 13.31 6.38
CA GLU A 146 -8.10 14.71 6.12
C GLU A 146 -6.59 14.93 6.09
N ASP A 147 -5.85 14.37 7.07
CA ASP A 147 -4.39 14.46 7.10
C ASP A 147 -3.74 13.57 6.01
N PHE A 148 -4.34 12.41 5.73
CA PHE A 148 -3.96 11.56 4.61
C PHE A 148 -3.98 12.33 3.28
N ARG A 149 -5.06 13.04 2.97
CA ARG A 149 -5.17 13.86 1.78
C ARG A 149 -4.13 14.98 1.75
N LYS A 150 -3.96 15.71 2.88
CA LYS A 150 -2.93 16.76 2.98
C LYS A 150 -1.54 16.21 2.66
N ALA A 151 -1.23 15.02 3.16
CA ALA A 151 0.05 14.38 2.88
C ALA A 151 0.22 14.02 1.39
N LEU A 152 -0.84 13.58 0.71
CA LEU A 152 -0.81 13.34 -0.74
C LEU A 152 -0.57 14.64 -1.53
N ASP A 153 -1.24 15.73 -1.14
CA ASP A 153 -1.05 17.05 -1.75
C ASP A 153 0.38 17.57 -1.53
N GLU A 154 0.92 17.42 -0.32
CA GLU A 154 2.27 17.85 0.03
C GLU A 154 3.35 17.17 -0.83
N ILE A 155 3.19 15.88 -1.14
CA ILE A 155 4.13 15.16 -2.00
C ILE A 155 3.84 15.32 -3.49
N GLY A 156 2.70 15.93 -3.86
CA GLY A 156 2.23 16.03 -5.23
C GLY A 156 1.96 14.65 -5.84
N PHE A 157 1.16 13.81 -5.15
CA PHE A 157 0.85 12.47 -5.59
C PHE A 157 0.07 12.48 -6.91
N ASP A 158 0.57 11.75 -7.89
CA ASP A 158 -0.03 11.60 -9.23
C ASP A 158 -0.19 10.11 -9.64
N GLY A 159 -0.13 9.23 -8.65
CA GLY A 159 -0.19 7.78 -8.86
C GLY A 159 -1.60 7.21 -8.95
N THR A 160 -1.69 5.90 -8.75
CA THR A 160 -2.96 5.17 -8.84
C THR A 160 -3.57 4.94 -7.46
N LEU A 161 -4.86 5.28 -7.33
CA LEU A 161 -5.68 4.90 -6.18
C LEU A 161 -6.47 3.64 -6.55
N SER A 162 -6.29 2.57 -5.78
CA SER A 162 -7.00 1.30 -5.92
C SER A 162 -7.71 0.96 -4.62
N PHE A 163 -9.00 0.63 -4.69
CA PHE A 163 -9.74 0.13 -3.53
C PHE A 163 -9.65 -1.38 -3.43
N GLU A 164 -9.13 -1.88 -2.32
CA GLU A 164 -9.11 -3.31 -2.01
C GLU A 164 -10.30 -3.72 -1.12
N THR A 165 -11.49 -3.36 -1.53
CA THR A 165 -12.73 -3.50 -0.75
C THR A 165 -13.62 -4.66 -1.22
N PHE A 166 -13.07 -5.64 -1.93
CA PHE A 166 -13.88 -6.76 -2.44
C PHE A 166 -14.54 -7.62 -1.33
N PRO A 167 -13.98 -7.84 -0.12
CA PRO A 167 -14.71 -8.50 0.97
C PRO A 167 -15.94 -7.69 1.40
N CYS A 168 -15.79 -6.36 1.54
CA CYS A 168 -16.90 -5.46 1.82
C CYS A 168 -18.00 -5.58 0.75
N VAL A 169 -17.65 -5.42 -0.53
CA VAL A 169 -18.60 -5.52 -1.65
C VAL A 169 -19.30 -6.88 -1.67
N ASN A 170 -18.57 -7.96 -1.41
CA ASN A 170 -19.11 -9.32 -1.41
C ASN A 170 -20.04 -9.62 -0.23
N SER A 171 -19.98 -8.85 0.86
CA SER A 171 -20.89 -8.98 1.99
C SER A 171 -22.33 -8.55 1.66
N PHE A 172 -22.50 -7.75 0.60
CA PHE A 172 -23.81 -7.28 0.15
C PHE A 172 -24.48 -8.24 -0.85
N PRO A 173 -25.83 -8.29 -0.86
CA PRO A 173 -26.57 -9.04 -1.88
C PRO A 173 -26.15 -8.60 -3.29
N ARG A 174 -26.09 -9.54 -4.24
CA ARG A 174 -25.60 -9.30 -5.60
C ARG A 174 -26.25 -8.07 -6.27
N GLY A 175 -27.56 -7.87 -6.06
CA GLY A 175 -28.30 -6.73 -6.65
C GLY A 175 -27.95 -5.36 -6.07
N ALA A 176 -27.27 -5.31 -4.91
CA ALA A 176 -26.85 -4.06 -4.27
C ALA A 176 -25.38 -3.70 -4.55
N ARG A 177 -24.59 -4.62 -5.08
CA ARG A 177 -23.13 -4.44 -5.21
C ARG A 177 -22.72 -3.29 -6.10
N GLU A 178 -23.51 -3.00 -7.14
CA GLU A 178 -23.24 -1.86 -8.01
C GLU A 178 -23.34 -0.53 -7.27
N GLU A 179 -24.34 -0.37 -6.40
CA GLU A 179 -24.49 0.83 -5.58
C GLU A 179 -23.39 0.95 -4.52
N VAL A 180 -22.95 -0.18 -3.95
CA VAL A 180 -21.79 -0.21 -3.03
C VAL A 180 -20.53 0.26 -3.74
N LEU A 181 -20.27 -0.22 -4.96
CA LEU A 181 -19.13 0.24 -5.77
C LEU A 181 -19.22 1.73 -6.12
N ARG A 182 -20.41 2.23 -6.41
CA ARG A 182 -20.63 3.67 -6.64
C ARG A 182 -20.31 4.47 -5.38
N THR A 183 -20.77 4.01 -4.22
CA THR A 183 -20.49 4.66 -2.94
C THR A 183 -18.99 4.70 -2.67
N ILE A 184 -18.25 3.59 -2.84
CA ILE A 184 -16.81 3.53 -2.68
C ILE A 184 -16.11 4.52 -3.61
N ARG A 185 -16.57 4.62 -4.87
CA ARG A 185 -16.03 5.60 -5.82
C ARG A 185 -16.25 7.04 -5.38
N GLU A 186 -17.45 7.39 -4.89
CA GLU A 186 -17.71 8.76 -4.40
C GLU A 186 -16.89 9.06 -3.14
N ILE A 187 -16.70 8.09 -2.23
CA ILE A 187 -15.78 8.23 -1.10
C ILE A 187 -14.35 8.54 -1.60
N GLY A 188 -13.87 7.83 -2.63
CA GLY A 188 -12.55 8.10 -3.20
C GLY A 188 -12.39 9.52 -3.75
N LYS A 189 -13.43 10.04 -4.40
CA LYS A 189 -13.42 11.43 -4.88
C LYS A 189 -13.38 12.44 -3.72
N GLU A 190 -14.13 12.19 -2.65
CA GLU A 190 -14.13 13.05 -1.47
C GLU A 190 -12.75 13.04 -0.78
N ILE A 191 -12.11 11.87 -0.66
CA ILE A 191 -10.76 11.74 -0.10
C ILE A 191 -9.74 12.49 -0.95
N LEU A 192 -9.82 12.39 -2.28
CA LEU A 192 -8.89 13.07 -3.18
C LEU A 192 -9.27 14.54 -3.45
N LEU A 193 -10.47 14.98 -3.03
CA LEU A 193 -11.07 16.28 -3.40
C LEU A 193 -10.85 16.64 -4.87
N GLU A 194 -11.41 15.83 -5.73
CA GLU A 194 -11.67 16.27 -7.09
C GLU A 194 -12.74 17.38 -7.05
N ASN A 195 -12.28 18.63 -6.97
CA ASN A 195 -13.11 19.82 -7.12
C ASN A 195 -13.54 20.01 -8.58
#